data_f2f3abb8816f747667a08e7678d0c5d4
#
_entry.id   f2f3abb8816f747667a08e7678d0c5d4
#
_cell.length_a   1.000
_cell.length_b   1.000
_cell.length_c   1.000
_cell.angle_alpha   90.00
_cell.angle_beta   90.00
_cell.angle_gamma   90.00
#
_symmetry.space_group_name_H-M   'P 1'
#
loop_
_entity.id
_entity.type
_entity.pdbx_description
1 polymer ?
#
loop_
_entity_poly.entity_id
_entity_poly.type
_entity_poly.pdbx_seq_one_letter_code
_entity_poly.pdbx_strand_id
1 'polypeptide(L)'
;MEPLLSVLLPAFNAAPTLPSCLRSLQRQTERCWRCVVVDDGSRDDTLRCLREVAARDDRFEVVSGPHRGLVEALNRGLRRCTGRYVARMDADDLMHGERLAAQLRLLEAEPRLAAVGCHVRIFPRADLSDGRRAYERWLNSIDSARRVREEAFVECPIAHPTLMVRRAVLEELGYRDQGWPEDYDLLLRLLAAGHDVGVVPRRLLCWRDSPNRLSRTSPAYALEQFTACRAAFLASGLLAPAETYVLWGYGETGRALRRALLLHGKRPAFIVELHLGRLGKLIHGAPVISPENLPSHRGLPIVVSVAGREPRRQIRAALGEMGFDELRDFVCAA
;
A
#
# COMPACT_ATOMS: atom_id res chain seq x y z
N MET A 1 6.44 29.64 -14.26
CA MET A 1 5.33 28.70 -14.57
C MET A 1 5.22 27.74 -13.39
N GLU A 2 4.05 27.57 -12.81
CA GLU A 2 3.87 26.58 -11.73
C GLU A 2 4.11 25.18 -12.30
N PRO A 3 4.82 24.31 -11.56
CA PRO A 3 5.07 22.95 -12.02
C PRO A 3 3.76 22.16 -12.03
N LEU A 4 3.58 21.32 -13.05
CA LEU A 4 2.44 20.40 -13.12
C LEU A 4 2.57 19.28 -12.07
N LEU A 5 3.79 18.84 -11.81
CA LEU A 5 4.13 17.76 -10.91
C LEU A 5 5.11 18.22 -9.82
N SER A 6 4.86 17.81 -8.57
CA SER A 6 5.86 17.80 -7.51
C SER A 6 6.30 16.36 -7.25
N VAL A 7 7.61 16.12 -7.22
CA VAL A 7 8.16 14.84 -6.75
C VAL A 7 8.53 15.00 -5.28
N LEU A 8 7.94 14.20 -4.40
CA LEU A 8 8.19 14.18 -2.96
C LEU A 8 9.19 13.08 -2.64
N LEU A 9 10.41 13.46 -2.24
CA LEU A 9 11.54 12.57 -2.01
C LEU A 9 12.12 12.78 -0.60
N PRO A 10 11.73 11.96 0.39
CA PRO A 10 12.41 11.93 1.69
C PRO A 10 13.77 11.22 1.55
N ALA A 11 14.78 11.71 2.25
CA ALA A 11 16.13 11.16 2.28
C ALA A 11 16.69 11.17 3.72
N PHE A 12 17.27 10.05 4.11
CA PHE A 12 18.01 9.92 5.38
C PHE A 12 19.16 8.94 5.19
N ASN A 13 20.41 9.40 5.36
CA ASN A 13 21.63 8.62 5.17
C ASN A 13 21.64 7.85 3.83
N ALA A 14 21.35 8.55 2.74
CA ALA A 14 21.15 7.98 1.41
C ALA A 14 22.31 8.25 0.44
N ALA A 15 23.44 8.81 0.89
CA ALA A 15 24.57 9.19 0.05
C ALA A 15 25.01 8.13 -0.98
N PRO A 16 25.03 6.83 -0.67
CA PRO A 16 25.46 5.80 -1.64
C PRO A 16 24.51 5.61 -2.83
N THR A 17 23.20 5.86 -2.66
CA THR A 17 22.15 5.56 -3.65
C THR A 17 21.59 6.80 -4.31
N LEU A 18 21.55 7.90 -3.58
CA LEU A 18 20.94 9.17 -3.95
C LEU A 18 21.42 9.72 -5.32
N PRO A 19 22.71 9.71 -5.69
CA PRO A 19 23.14 10.22 -6.99
C PRO A 19 22.50 9.48 -8.18
N SER A 20 22.25 8.19 -8.04
CA SER A 20 21.60 7.37 -9.07
C SER A 20 20.10 7.64 -9.13
N CYS A 21 19.46 7.81 -7.98
CA CYS A 21 18.06 8.23 -7.87
C CYS A 21 17.83 9.58 -8.55
N LEU A 22 18.61 10.61 -8.20
CA LEU A 22 18.48 11.95 -8.78
C LEU A 22 18.72 11.97 -10.31
N ARG A 23 19.71 11.23 -10.81
CA ARG A 23 19.90 11.05 -12.26
C ARG A 23 18.70 10.41 -12.95
N SER A 24 18.01 9.48 -12.28
CA SER A 24 16.81 8.86 -12.84
C SER A 24 15.64 9.85 -12.98
N LEU A 25 15.50 10.77 -12.03
CA LEU A 25 14.57 11.91 -12.09
C LEU A 25 14.90 12.87 -13.23
N GLN A 26 16.14 13.27 -13.36
CA GLN A 26 16.59 14.19 -14.41
C GLN A 26 16.33 13.65 -15.83
N ARG A 27 16.25 12.33 -16.00
CA ARG A 27 15.98 11.65 -17.27
C ARG A 27 14.50 11.47 -17.60
N GLN A 28 13.58 11.99 -16.77
CA GLN A 28 12.16 11.90 -17.06
C GLN A 28 11.80 12.59 -18.38
N THR A 29 10.92 11.95 -19.16
CA THR A 29 10.40 12.52 -20.44
C THR A 29 9.41 13.65 -20.17
N GLU A 30 8.62 13.57 -19.10
CA GLU A 30 7.90 14.73 -18.57
C GLU A 30 8.92 15.76 -18.06
N ARG A 31 8.74 17.03 -18.41
CA ARG A 31 9.69 18.10 -18.07
C ARG A 31 9.14 19.11 -17.07
N CYS A 32 7.81 19.22 -16.95
CA CYS A 32 7.14 20.17 -16.08
C CYS A 32 7.00 19.64 -14.65
N TRP A 33 8.14 19.38 -13.98
CA TRP A 33 8.18 18.91 -12.61
C TRP A 33 9.18 19.68 -11.75
N ARG A 34 8.92 19.73 -10.44
CA ARG A 34 9.89 20.09 -9.39
C ARG A 34 10.00 18.94 -8.39
N CYS A 35 11.18 18.78 -7.81
CA CYS A 35 11.43 17.78 -6.78
C CYS A 35 11.68 18.49 -5.44
N VAL A 36 10.81 18.22 -4.46
CA VAL A 36 11.03 18.60 -3.08
C VAL A 36 11.73 17.45 -2.38
N VAL A 37 13.02 17.62 -2.12
CA VAL A 37 13.84 16.63 -1.41
C VAL A 37 13.94 17.04 0.05
N VAL A 38 13.52 16.15 0.94
CA VAL A 38 13.57 16.39 2.38
C VAL A 38 14.69 15.57 3.00
N ASP A 39 15.77 16.25 3.39
CA ASP A 39 16.82 15.64 4.22
C ASP A 39 16.37 15.62 5.67
N ASP A 40 16.13 14.43 6.20
CA ASP A 40 15.65 14.20 7.56
C ASP A 40 16.82 14.09 8.56
N GLY A 41 17.76 15.02 8.49
CA GLY A 41 18.88 15.10 9.43
C GLY A 41 19.96 14.04 9.19
N SER A 42 20.33 13.80 7.94
CA SER A 42 21.40 12.86 7.57
C SER A 42 22.73 13.21 8.22
N ARG A 43 23.50 12.18 8.53
CA ARG A 43 24.84 12.28 9.14
C ARG A 43 25.97 11.91 8.17
N ASP A 44 25.61 11.48 6.98
CA ASP A 44 26.51 11.17 5.86
C ASP A 44 26.52 12.32 4.83
N ASP A 45 27.11 12.10 3.68
CA ASP A 45 27.21 13.07 2.59
C ASP A 45 25.88 13.38 1.86
N THR A 46 24.74 12.87 2.32
CA THR A 46 23.43 13.05 1.67
C THR A 46 23.11 14.52 1.41
N LEU A 47 23.17 15.37 2.45
CA LEU A 47 22.84 16.79 2.33
C LEU A 47 23.81 17.53 1.40
N ARG A 48 25.10 17.17 1.41
CA ARG A 48 26.09 17.71 0.46
C ARG A 48 25.73 17.37 -0.99
N CYS A 49 25.42 16.10 -1.27
CA CYS A 49 24.98 15.66 -2.61
C CYS A 49 23.73 16.39 -3.08
N LEU A 50 22.76 16.61 -2.19
CA LEU A 50 21.52 17.34 -2.50
C LEU A 50 21.78 18.80 -2.87
N ARG A 51 22.62 19.51 -2.09
CA ARG A 51 23.00 20.90 -2.37
C ARG A 51 23.74 21.05 -3.69
N GLU A 52 24.64 20.12 -4.01
CA GLU A 52 25.37 20.11 -5.28
C GLU A 52 24.43 19.94 -6.50
N VAL A 53 23.39 19.11 -6.38
CA VAL A 53 22.40 18.93 -7.48
C VAL A 53 21.50 20.16 -7.58
N ALA A 54 21.01 20.70 -6.48
CA ALA A 54 20.15 21.90 -6.49
C ALA A 54 20.87 23.14 -7.02
N ALA A 55 22.20 23.25 -6.84
CA ALA A 55 22.99 24.32 -7.42
C ALA A 55 23.13 24.24 -8.96
N ARG A 56 22.88 23.07 -9.57
CA ARG A 56 23.01 22.81 -11.01
C ARG A 56 21.68 22.64 -11.74
N ASP A 57 20.61 22.38 -11.00
CA ASP A 57 19.27 22.09 -11.55
C ASP A 57 18.22 22.69 -10.60
N ASP A 58 17.63 23.80 -11.02
CA ASP A 58 16.65 24.59 -10.26
C ASP A 58 15.33 23.91 -10.00
N ARG A 59 15.11 22.75 -10.62
CA ARG A 59 13.95 21.91 -10.34
C ARG A 59 14.04 21.20 -8.99
N PHE A 60 15.22 21.17 -8.33
CA PHE A 60 15.39 20.55 -7.02
C PHE A 60 15.35 21.59 -5.91
N GLU A 61 14.37 21.46 -5.03
CA GLU A 61 14.26 22.21 -3.77
C GLU A 61 14.68 21.32 -2.62
N VAL A 62 15.68 21.74 -1.84
CA VAL A 62 16.19 20.99 -0.69
C VAL A 62 15.65 21.57 0.61
N VAL A 63 14.94 20.75 1.35
CA VAL A 63 14.41 21.06 2.70
C VAL A 63 15.16 20.21 3.71
N SER A 64 15.96 20.80 4.58
CA SER A 64 16.69 20.07 5.62
C SER A 64 16.20 20.41 7.02
N GLY A 65 16.40 19.49 7.98
CA GLY A 65 16.04 19.70 9.38
C GLY A 65 16.48 18.54 10.28
N PRO A 66 16.16 18.58 11.56
CA PRO A 66 16.49 17.49 12.48
C PRO A 66 15.75 16.19 12.07
N HIS A 67 16.36 15.05 12.42
CA HIS A 67 15.75 13.73 12.19
C HIS A 67 14.48 13.57 13.04
N ARG A 68 13.34 13.37 12.35
CA ARG A 68 12.02 13.18 12.96
C ARG A 68 11.26 11.98 12.37
N GLY A 69 11.89 11.24 11.48
CA GLY A 69 11.33 10.05 10.86
C GLY A 69 10.55 10.33 9.57
N LEU A 70 10.21 9.24 8.89
CA LEU A 70 9.67 9.26 7.52
C LEU A 70 8.37 10.06 7.40
N VAL A 71 7.42 9.85 8.31
CA VAL A 71 6.09 10.51 8.27
C VAL A 71 6.22 12.02 8.37
N GLU A 72 7.05 12.53 9.29
CA GLU A 72 7.28 13.98 9.41
C GLU A 72 8.04 14.53 8.20
N ALA A 73 9.01 13.80 7.67
CA ALA A 73 9.71 14.19 6.45
C ALA A 73 8.75 14.29 5.26
N LEU A 74 7.86 13.31 5.08
CA LEU A 74 6.84 13.33 4.03
C LEU A 74 5.88 14.52 4.19
N ASN A 75 5.35 14.76 5.38
CA ASN A 75 4.45 15.89 5.62
C ASN A 75 5.15 17.24 5.47
N ARG A 76 6.41 17.37 5.89
CA ARG A 76 7.22 18.58 5.70
C ARG A 76 7.45 18.88 4.22
N GLY A 77 7.74 17.85 3.42
CA GLY A 77 7.90 18.00 1.99
C GLY A 77 6.58 18.27 1.27
N LEU A 78 5.47 17.63 1.68
CA LEU A 78 4.16 17.86 1.11
C LEU A 78 3.72 19.34 1.22
N ARG A 79 3.99 19.98 2.34
CA ARG A 79 3.72 21.44 2.52
C ARG A 79 4.48 22.36 1.55
N ARG A 80 5.51 21.84 0.88
CA ARG A 80 6.32 22.57 -0.14
C ARG A 80 5.95 22.19 -1.57
N CYS A 81 5.15 21.13 -1.76
CA CYS A 81 4.69 20.70 -3.07
C CYS A 81 3.64 21.68 -3.61
N THR A 82 3.87 22.23 -4.79
CA THR A 82 2.98 23.19 -5.46
C THR A 82 2.31 22.62 -6.71
N GLY A 83 2.83 21.51 -7.26
CA GLY A 83 2.27 20.86 -8.44
C GLY A 83 0.86 20.34 -8.23
N ARG A 84 0.06 20.27 -9.29
CA ARG A 84 -1.29 19.69 -9.27
C ARG A 84 -1.29 18.22 -8.83
N TYR A 85 -0.19 17.51 -9.09
CA TYR A 85 0.02 16.12 -8.70
C TYR A 85 1.30 16.00 -7.88
N VAL A 86 1.31 15.05 -6.93
CA VAL A 86 2.48 14.71 -6.13
C VAL A 86 2.88 13.27 -6.42
N ALA A 87 4.10 13.08 -6.96
CA ALA A 87 4.70 11.77 -7.18
C ALA A 87 5.67 11.43 -6.06
N ARG A 88 5.49 10.29 -5.43
CA ARG A 88 6.37 9.80 -4.37
C ARG A 88 7.61 9.12 -4.97
N MET A 89 8.78 9.28 -4.34
CA MET A 89 10.02 8.59 -4.71
C MET A 89 10.89 8.31 -3.49
N ASP A 90 11.51 7.12 -3.45
CA ASP A 90 12.53 6.78 -2.46
C ASP A 90 13.93 7.18 -2.93
N ALA A 91 14.79 7.60 -2.00
CA ALA A 91 16.16 8.04 -2.29
C ALA A 91 17.10 6.89 -2.72
N ASP A 92 16.67 5.65 -2.58
CA ASP A 92 17.44 4.45 -2.96
C ASP A 92 16.93 3.74 -4.22
N ASP A 93 15.81 4.22 -4.81
CA ASP A 93 15.16 3.64 -5.98
C ASP A 93 15.58 4.30 -7.30
N LEU A 94 15.21 3.69 -8.43
CA LEU A 94 15.44 4.23 -9.77
C LEU A 94 14.12 4.32 -10.54
N MET A 95 13.83 5.51 -11.03
CA MET A 95 12.63 5.81 -11.82
C MET A 95 12.91 5.56 -13.31
N HIS A 96 12.02 4.82 -13.99
CA HIS A 96 12.07 4.71 -15.45
C HIS A 96 11.76 6.07 -16.09
N GLY A 97 12.42 6.41 -17.20
CA GLY A 97 12.30 7.74 -17.82
C GLY A 97 10.88 8.17 -18.23
N GLU A 98 9.98 7.24 -18.44
CA GLU A 98 8.59 7.52 -18.83
C GLU A 98 7.60 7.48 -17.65
N ARG A 99 8.06 7.28 -16.40
CA ARG A 99 7.14 7.05 -15.28
C ARG A 99 6.20 8.23 -15.06
N LEU A 100 6.73 9.43 -14.92
CA LEU A 100 5.91 10.62 -14.65
C LEU A 100 4.90 10.87 -15.76
N ALA A 101 5.33 10.81 -17.01
CA ALA A 101 4.45 11.01 -18.18
C ALA A 101 3.35 9.93 -18.28
N ALA A 102 3.66 8.66 -17.99
CA ALA A 102 2.69 7.58 -18.09
C ALA A 102 1.62 7.67 -16.99
N GLN A 103 2.04 7.97 -15.75
CA GLN A 103 1.12 8.11 -14.62
C GLN A 103 0.24 9.36 -14.75
N LEU A 104 0.82 10.47 -15.22
CA LEU A 104 0.09 11.72 -15.48
C LEU A 104 -1.00 11.50 -16.51
N ARG A 105 -0.67 10.88 -17.66
CA ARG A 105 -1.68 10.55 -18.69
C ARG A 105 -2.85 9.76 -18.16
N LEU A 106 -2.62 8.78 -17.30
CA LEU A 106 -3.70 7.98 -16.73
C LEU A 106 -4.58 8.81 -15.78
N LEU A 107 -3.97 9.64 -14.90
CA LEU A 107 -4.72 10.52 -14.00
C LEU A 107 -5.55 11.58 -14.74
N GLU A 108 -5.05 12.07 -15.88
CA GLU A 108 -5.77 13.05 -16.70
C GLU A 108 -6.89 12.41 -17.52
N ALA A 109 -6.67 11.19 -18.03
CA ALA A 109 -7.67 10.44 -18.78
C ALA A 109 -8.83 9.94 -17.91
N GLU A 110 -8.56 9.68 -16.62
CA GLU A 110 -9.55 9.12 -15.68
C GLU A 110 -9.74 10.03 -14.46
N PRO A 111 -10.64 11.04 -14.52
CA PRO A 111 -10.87 12.00 -13.42
C PRO A 111 -11.31 11.36 -12.10
N ARG A 112 -11.89 10.15 -12.11
CA ARG A 112 -12.28 9.40 -10.90
C ARG A 112 -11.09 8.92 -10.09
N LEU A 113 -9.93 8.73 -10.73
CA LEU A 113 -8.72 8.31 -10.04
C LEU A 113 -8.17 9.47 -9.22
N ALA A 114 -8.07 9.28 -7.91
CA ALA A 114 -7.37 10.20 -7.02
C ALA A 114 -5.86 9.95 -7.02
N ALA A 115 -5.46 8.70 -7.27
CA ALA A 115 -4.07 8.28 -7.27
C ALA A 115 -3.82 7.16 -8.29
N VAL A 116 -2.54 7.00 -8.66
CA VAL A 116 -2.09 5.89 -9.50
C VAL A 116 -0.74 5.37 -9.00
N GLY A 117 -0.58 4.04 -9.04
CA GLY A 117 0.70 3.37 -8.92
C GLY A 117 1.26 2.93 -10.26
N CYS A 118 2.36 2.18 -10.24
CA CYS A 118 2.85 1.45 -11.40
C CYS A 118 3.52 0.14 -10.95
N HIS A 119 3.73 -0.77 -11.90
CA HIS A 119 4.48 -2.00 -11.63
C HIS A 119 5.94 -1.71 -11.31
N VAL A 120 6.57 -2.64 -10.60
CA VAL A 120 7.96 -2.52 -10.14
C VAL A 120 8.84 -3.64 -10.68
N ARG A 121 10.15 -3.39 -10.68
CA ARG A 121 11.19 -4.40 -10.79
C ARG A 121 12.06 -4.36 -9.55
N ILE A 122 11.97 -5.37 -8.71
CA ILE A 122 12.80 -5.44 -7.50
C ILE A 122 14.23 -5.82 -7.88
N PHE A 123 15.22 -5.15 -7.28
CA PHE A 123 16.65 -5.38 -7.53
C PHE A 123 17.49 -5.18 -6.25
N PRO A 124 18.74 -5.70 -6.19
CA PRO A 124 19.43 -6.54 -7.18
C PRO A 124 18.79 -7.93 -7.32
N ARG A 125 18.81 -8.47 -8.54
CA ARG A 125 18.08 -9.72 -8.86
C ARG A 125 18.73 -10.98 -8.27
N ALA A 126 20.05 -10.95 -8.10
CA ALA A 126 20.82 -12.09 -7.60
C ALA A 126 20.43 -12.44 -6.15
N ASP A 127 20.14 -11.42 -5.33
CA ASP A 127 19.95 -11.55 -3.89
C ASP A 127 18.46 -11.77 -3.50
N LEU A 128 17.53 -11.78 -4.48
CA LEU A 128 16.11 -11.91 -4.19
C LEU A 128 15.74 -13.34 -3.80
N SER A 129 15.12 -13.48 -2.63
CA SER A 129 14.47 -14.72 -2.22
C SER A 129 13.26 -15.05 -3.09
N ASP A 130 12.83 -16.31 -3.09
CA ASP A 130 11.63 -16.76 -3.79
C ASP A 130 10.37 -16.04 -3.30
N GLY A 131 10.29 -15.76 -2.01
CA GLY A 131 9.21 -14.97 -1.41
C GLY A 131 9.16 -13.54 -2.00
N ARG A 132 10.31 -12.85 -2.15
CA ARG A 132 10.37 -11.53 -2.78
C ARG A 132 10.02 -11.57 -4.27
N ARG A 133 10.42 -12.62 -4.98
CA ARG A 133 10.02 -12.84 -6.37
C ARG A 133 8.52 -13.10 -6.49
N ALA A 134 7.93 -13.86 -5.58
CA ALA A 134 6.49 -14.13 -5.52
C ALA A 134 5.70 -12.85 -5.21
N TYR A 135 6.18 -12.04 -4.26
CA TYR A 135 5.61 -10.74 -3.93
C TYR A 135 5.64 -9.78 -5.14
N GLU A 136 6.78 -9.66 -5.85
CA GLU A 136 6.88 -8.88 -7.09
C GLU A 136 5.85 -9.33 -8.14
N ARG A 137 5.68 -10.66 -8.33
CA ARG A 137 4.68 -11.20 -9.27
C ARG A 137 3.26 -10.86 -8.85
N TRP A 138 2.95 -10.95 -7.55
CA TRP A 138 1.63 -10.60 -7.03
C TRP A 138 1.37 -9.10 -7.23
N LEU A 139 2.27 -8.23 -6.81
CA LEU A 139 2.16 -6.79 -6.95
C LEU A 139 1.96 -6.37 -8.42
N ASN A 140 2.73 -6.96 -9.33
CA ASN A 140 2.63 -6.71 -10.77
C ASN A 140 1.44 -7.43 -11.45
N SER A 141 0.64 -8.18 -10.73
CA SER A 141 -0.64 -8.73 -11.23
C SER A 141 -1.83 -7.82 -10.97
N ILE A 142 -1.62 -6.73 -10.26
CA ILE A 142 -2.63 -5.72 -9.94
C ILE A 142 -2.55 -4.65 -11.03
N ASP A 143 -3.59 -4.52 -11.85
CA ASP A 143 -3.58 -3.76 -13.11
C ASP A 143 -4.73 -2.77 -13.25
N SER A 144 -5.64 -2.71 -12.27
CA SER A 144 -6.85 -1.89 -12.32
C SER A 144 -7.28 -1.40 -10.94
N ALA A 145 -8.08 -0.34 -10.88
CA ALA A 145 -8.62 0.19 -9.63
C ALA A 145 -9.47 -0.84 -8.88
N ARG A 146 -10.22 -1.67 -9.62
CA ARG A 146 -10.97 -2.79 -9.03
C ARG A 146 -10.02 -3.77 -8.32
N ARG A 147 -8.94 -4.18 -8.99
CA ARG A 147 -7.95 -5.10 -8.39
C ARG A 147 -7.26 -4.49 -7.18
N VAL A 148 -6.99 -3.18 -7.17
CA VAL A 148 -6.46 -2.49 -5.99
C VAL A 148 -7.42 -2.64 -4.81
N ARG A 149 -8.73 -2.44 -4.99
CA ARG A 149 -9.73 -2.61 -3.93
C ARG A 149 -9.84 -4.06 -3.45
N GLU A 150 -9.88 -5.02 -4.38
CA GLU A 150 -9.98 -6.46 -4.07
C GLU A 150 -8.77 -6.99 -3.28
N GLU A 151 -7.58 -6.45 -3.53
CA GLU A 151 -6.34 -6.87 -2.88
C GLU A 151 -5.96 -5.99 -1.66
N ALA A 152 -6.69 -4.91 -1.40
CA ALA A 152 -6.34 -3.91 -0.38
C ALA A 152 -6.22 -4.48 1.04
N PHE A 153 -6.98 -5.51 1.37
CA PHE A 153 -6.90 -6.17 2.67
C PHE A 153 -6.03 -7.44 2.67
N VAL A 154 -5.50 -7.85 1.52
CA VAL A 154 -4.53 -8.94 1.43
C VAL A 154 -3.13 -8.44 1.84
N GLU A 155 -2.67 -7.39 1.17
CA GLU A 155 -1.38 -6.71 1.38
C GLU A 155 -1.49 -5.32 0.74
N CYS A 156 -0.56 -4.39 1.02
CA CYS A 156 -0.53 -3.09 0.34
C CYS A 156 -0.33 -3.28 -1.18
N PRO A 157 -1.35 -3.04 -2.03
CA PRO A 157 -1.33 -3.37 -3.45
C PRO A 157 -0.59 -2.35 -4.31
N ILE A 158 -0.08 -1.28 -3.71
CA ILE A 158 0.70 -0.23 -4.38
C ILE A 158 2.03 -0.05 -3.63
N ALA A 159 3.14 -0.25 -4.30
CA ALA A 159 4.43 0.10 -3.73
C ALA A 159 4.52 1.62 -3.54
N HIS A 160 4.73 2.09 -2.32
CA HIS A 160 4.72 3.51 -1.95
C HIS A 160 5.57 4.39 -2.90
N PRO A 161 6.82 4.03 -3.26
CA PRO A 161 7.61 4.83 -4.18
C PRO A 161 7.05 4.92 -5.61
N THR A 162 5.98 4.19 -5.93
CA THR A 162 5.30 4.30 -7.23
C THR A 162 4.11 5.26 -7.21
N LEU A 163 3.64 5.67 -6.04
CA LEU A 163 2.40 6.43 -5.91
C LEU A 163 2.52 7.84 -6.53
N MET A 164 1.53 8.22 -7.34
CA MET A 164 1.27 9.59 -7.77
C MET A 164 -0.17 9.92 -7.40
N VAL A 165 -0.40 11.05 -6.71
CA VAL A 165 -1.69 11.42 -6.12
C VAL A 165 -2.05 12.84 -6.56
N ARG A 166 -3.34 13.15 -6.73
CA ARG A 166 -3.83 14.52 -6.83
C ARG A 166 -3.48 15.27 -5.55
N ARG A 167 -2.74 16.40 -5.66
CA ARG A 167 -2.22 17.12 -4.49
C ARG A 167 -3.31 17.47 -3.49
N ALA A 168 -4.46 17.98 -3.93
CA ALA A 168 -5.56 18.34 -3.03
C ALA A 168 -6.03 17.17 -2.15
N VAL A 169 -6.11 15.95 -2.71
CA VAL A 169 -6.48 14.75 -1.96
C VAL A 169 -5.39 14.35 -0.96
N LEU A 170 -4.12 14.44 -1.37
CA LEU A 170 -3.01 14.11 -0.48
C LEU A 170 -2.84 15.14 0.66
N GLU A 171 -3.10 16.41 0.40
CA GLU A 171 -3.10 17.47 1.43
C GLU A 171 -4.24 17.28 2.46
N GLU A 172 -5.42 16.89 2.00
CA GLU A 172 -6.57 16.59 2.87
C GLU A 172 -6.29 15.40 3.79
N LEU A 173 -5.76 14.32 3.23
CA LEU A 173 -5.51 13.10 3.98
C LEU A 173 -4.23 13.15 4.81
N GLY A 174 -3.15 13.71 4.29
CA GLY A 174 -1.82 13.74 4.91
C GLY A 174 -1.25 12.35 5.21
N TYR A 175 -0.01 12.29 5.64
CA TYR A 175 0.57 11.07 6.21
C TYR A 175 0.37 11.04 7.72
N ARG A 176 0.08 9.87 8.28
CA ARG A 176 -0.18 9.68 9.71
C ARG A 176 0.80 8.67 10.31
N ASP A 177 1.27 8.95 11.51
CA ASP A 177 1.98 8.00 12.35
C ASP A 177 1.00 7.40 13.36
N GLN A 178 0.54 6.19 13.09
CA GLN A 178 -0.40 5.44 13.92
C GLN A 178 0.23 4.19 14.52
N GLY A 179 1.57 4.04 14.40
CA GLY A 179 2.29 2.86 14.82
C GLY A 179 2.17 1.67 13.84
N TRP A 180 1.55 1.86 12.68
CA TRP A 180 1.52 0.93 11.56
C TRP A 180 2.05 1.58 10.27
N PRO A 181 2.23 0.84 9.14
CA PRO A 181 2.81 1.41 7.92
C PRO A 181 2.01 2.60 7.37
N GLU A 182 2.67 3.74 7.19
CA GLU A 182 2.07 5.00 6.76
C GLU A 182 1.51 4.96 5.33
N ASP A 183 2.13 4.15 4.48
CA ASP A 183 1.70 3.95 3.09
C ASP A 183 0.43 3.11 2.99
N TYR A 184 0.35 2.07 3.81
CA TYR A 184 -0.84 1.22 3.89
C TYR A 184 -2.01 1.98 4.52
N ASP A 185 -1.77 2.75 5.58
CA ASP A 185 -2.75 3.67 6.18
C ASP A 185 -3.29 4.66 5.15
N LEU A 186 -2.40 5.33 4.40
CA LEU A 186 -2.80 6.28 3.37
C LEU A 186 -3.67 5.63 2.28
N LEU A 187 -3.27 4.45 1.78
CA LEU A 187 -4.03 3.73 0.78
C LEU A 187 -5.43 3.36 1.28
N LEU A 188 -5.53 2.79 2.47
CA LEU A 188 -6.83 2.40 3.03
C LEU A 188 -7.72 3.62 3.31
N ARG A 189 -7.16 4.77 3.71
CA ARG A 189 -7.92 6.03 3.83
C ARG A 189 -8.39 6.57 2.48
N LEU A 190 -7.58 6.50 1.44
CA LEU A 190 -8.00 6.84 0.07
C LEU A 190 -9.22 6.02 -0.34
N LEU A 191 -9.15 4.70 -0.16
CA LEU A 191 -10.24 3.79 -0.51
C LEU A 191 -11.50 4.00 0.37
N ALA A 192 -11.32 4.25 1.66
CA ALA A 192 -12.42 4.51 2.60
C ALA A 192 -13.13 5.85 2.33
N ALA A 193 -12.40 6.86 1.84
CA ALA A 193 -12.96 8.11 1.37
C ALA A 193 -13.69 7.99 0.00
N GLY A 194 -13.78 6.79 -0.57
CA GLY A 194 -14.46 6.54 -1.85
C GLY A 194 -13.61 6.82 -3.09
N HIS A 195 -12.33 7.15 -2.93
CA HIS A 195 -11.44 7.41 -4.05
C HIS A 195 -11.01 6.12 -4.75
N ASP A 196 -10.81 6.20 -6.06
CA ASP A 196 -10.20 5.12 -6.83
C ASP A 196 -8.69 5.33 -6.98
N VAL A 197 -7.94 4.23 -6.89
CA VAL A 197 -6.49 4.19 -7.09
C VAL A 197 -6.20 3.27 -8.28
N GLY A 198 -5.72 3.84 -9.37
CA GLY A 198 -5.37 3.11 -10.59
C GLY A 198 -3.95 2.55 -10.59
N VAL A 199 -3.63 1.79 -11.62
CA VAL A 199 -2.28 1.25 -11.86
C VAL A 199 -1.91 1.39 -13.32
N VAL A 200 -0.72 1.93 -13.60
CA VAL A 200 -0.09 1.80 -14.91
C VAL A 200 0.58 0.42 -14.97
N PRO A 201 0.10 -0.55 -15.78
CA PRO A 201 0.58 -1.94 -15.76
C PRO A 201 1.91 -2.09 -16.51
N ARG A 202 2.85 -1.21 -16.20
CA ARG A 202 4.22 -1.18 -16.75
C ARG A 202 5.22 -1.06 -15.60
N ARG A 203 6.37 -1.74 -15.71
CA ARG A 203 7.46 -1.66 -14.72
C ARG A 203 8.21 -0.33 -14.88
N LEU A 204 7.74 0.68 -14.17
CA LEU A 204 8.27 2.05 -14.26
C LEU A 204 9.10 2.47 -13.04
N LEU A 205 9.30 1.56 -12.08
CA LEU A 205 10.20 1.75 -10.94
C LEU A 205 11.09 0.51 -10.77
N CYS A 206 12.40 0.72 -10.64
CA CYS A 206 13.30 -0.28 -10.08
C CYS A 206 13.35 -0.05 -8.56
N TRP A 207 12.78 -1.00 -7.81
CA TRP A 207 12.62 -0.95 -6.36
C TRP A 207 13.77 -1.69 -5.67
N ARG A 208 14.58 -0.95 -4.92
CA ARG A 208 15.75 -1.54 -4.27
C ARG A 208 15.34 -2.40 -3.08
N ASP A 209 15.83 -3.63 -3.06
CA ASP A 209 15.74 -4.50 -1.90
C ASP A 209 17.08 -4.49 -1.13
N SER A 210 17.05 -4.05 0.11
CA SER A 210 18.22 -4.04 0.98
C SER A 210 17.85 -4.51 2.39
N PRO A 211 18.80 -5.10 3.14
CA PRO A 211 18.54 -5.55 4.51
C PRO A 211 18.20 -4.40 5.47
N ASN A 212 18.69 -3.19 5.18
CA ASN A 212 18.52 -2.01 6.03
C ASN A 212 17.27 -1.17 5.71
N ARG A 213 16.38 -1.66 4.84
CA ARG A 213 15.13 -0.94 4.53
C ARG A 213 14.30 -0.74 5.79
N LEU A 214 13.64 0.44 5.87
CA LEU A 214 12.74 0.78 6.97
C LEU A 214 11.67 -0.29 7.19
N SER A 215 11.11 -0.83 6.10
CA SER A 215 10.12 -1.92 6.15
C SER A 215 10.63 -3.25 6.72
N ARG A 216 11.94 -3.38 6.97
CA ARG A 216 12.55 -4.56 7.62
C ARG A 216 13.06 -4.27 9.03
N THR A 217 13.31 -3.01 9.35
CA THR A 217 13.99 -2.60 10.59
C THR A 217 13.08 -1.87 11.57
N SER A 218 12.03 -1.23 11.09
CA SER A 218 11.11 -0.48 11.95
C SER A 218 9.98 -1.38 12.50
N PRO A 219 9.68 -1.29 13.81
CA PRO A 219 8.56 -2.01 14.44
C PRO A 219 7.20 -1.70 13.81
N ALA A 220 7.01 -0.50 13.23
CA ALA A 220 5.77 -0.12 12.56
C ALA A 220 5.41 -1.02 11.37
N TYR A 221 6.40 -1.71 10.79
CA TYR A 221 6.19 -2.64 9.67
C TYR A 221 6.17 -4.12 10.11
N ALA A 222 6.04 -4.39 11.40
CA ALA A 222 5.82 -5.76 11.89
C ALA A 222 4.45 -6.28 11.40
N LEU A 223 4.33 -7.59 11.21
CA LEU A 223 3.12 -8.24 10.71
C LEU A 223 1.88 -7.92 11.57
N GLU A 224 2.08 -7.80 12.89
CA GLU A 224 1.05 -7.42 13.85
C GLU A 224 0.49 -6.03 13.55
N GLN A 225 1.34 -5.08 13.13
CA GLN A 225 0.92 -3.71 12.81
C GLN A 225 0.13 -3.64 11.50
N PHE A 226 0.53 -4.40 10.49
CA PHE A 226 -0.31 -4.59 9.29
C PHE A 226 -1.66 -5.19 9.63
N THR A 227 -1.69 -6.17 10.55
CA THR A 227 -2.93 -6.81 10.99
C THR A 227 -3.81 -5.85 11.78
N ALA A 228 -3.23 -5.02 12.65
CA ALA A 228 -3.93 -3.98 13.40
C ALA A 228 -4.54 -2.92 12.48
N CYS A 229 -3.76 -2.40 11.53
CA CYS A 229 -4.23 -1.46 10.51
C CYS A 229 -5.42 -2.05 9.73
N ARG A 230 -5.26 -3.26 9.20
CA ARG A 230 -6.30 -3.98 8.47
C ARG A 230 -7.58 -4.14 9.27
N ALA A 231 -7.45 -4.56 10.54
CA ALA A 231 -8.60 -4.75 11.43
C ALA A 231 -9.36 -3.44 11.72
N ALA A 232 -8.65 -2.33 11.91
CA ALA A 232 -9.25 -1.02 12.13
C ALA A 232 -10.11 -0.59 10.94
N PHE A 233 -9.59 -0.72 9.72
CA PHE A 233 -10.32 -0.36 8.50
C PHE A 233 -11.43 -1.35 8.14
N LEU A 234 -11.27 -2.64 8.40
CA LEU A 234 -12.36 -3.62 8.26
C LEU A 234 -13.50 -3.30 9.23
N ALA A 235 -13.18 -2.99 10.49
CA ALA A 235 -14.18 -2.69 11.52
C ALA A 235 -14.98 -1.43 11.23
N SER A 236 -14.35 -0.39 10.67
CA SER A 236 -15.01 0.87 10.30
C SER A 236 -15.61 0.88 8.87
N GLY A 237 -15.24 -0.10 8.03
CA GLY A 237 -15.72 -0.27 6.66
C GLY A 237 -16.73 -1.40 6.52
N LEU A 238 -16.34 -2.53 5.91
CA LEU A 238 -17.21 -3.67 5.63
C LEU A 238 -17.99 -4.16 6.87
N LEU A 239 -17.36 -4.16 8.03
CA LEU A 239 -17.97 -4.65 9.28
C LEU A 239 -18.68 -3.53 10.08
N ALA A 240 -18.70 -2.26 9.59
CA ALA A 240 -19.32 -1.17 10.34
C ALA A 240 -20.78 -1.44 10.73
N PRO A 241 -21.65 -1.97 9.83
CA PRO A 241 -23.07 -2.15 10.12
C PRO A 241 -23.37 -3.36 11.04
N ALA A 242 -22.38 -4.22 11.34
CA ALA A 242 -22.60 -5.48 12.07
C ALA A 242 -21.56 -5.69 13.18
N GLU A 243 -21.98 -6.17 14.34
CA GLU A 243 -21.06 -6.60 15.41
C GLU A 243 -20.44 -7.97 15.12
N THR A 244 -21.12 -8.78 14.31
CA THR A 244 -20.70 -10.13 14.00
C THR A 244 -20.45 -10.32 12.50
N TYR A 245 -19.57 -11.24 12.17
CA TYR A 245 -19.15 -11.54 10.81
C TYR A 245 -18.86 -13.04 10.64
N VAL A 246 -18.74 -13.49 9.40
CA VAL A 246 -18.24 -14.84 9.09
C VAL A 246 -16.75 -14.78 8.85
N LEU A 247 -15.96 -15.61 9.54
CA LEU A 247 -14.53 -15.77 9.31
C LEU A 247 -14.30 -17.03 8.47
N TRP A 248 -13.83 -16.87 7.25
CA TRP A 248 -13.45 -18.01 6.41
C TRP A 248 -11.96 -18.30 6.55
N GLY A 249 -11.63 -19.42 7.18
CA GLY A 249 -10.28 -19.86 7.49
C GLY A 249 -9.83 -19.49 8.91
N TYR A 250 -9.41 -20.51 9.68
CA TYR A 250 -8.96 -20.33 11.07
C TYR A 250 -7.53 -20.83 11.28
N GLY A 251 -6.66 -20.54 10.28
CA GLY A 251 -5.22 -20.72 10.38
C GLY A 251 -4.55 -19.63 11.23
N GLU A 252 -3.25 -19.47 11.09
CA GLU A 252 -2.48 -18.46 11.85
C GLU A 252 -2.98 -17.04 11.58
N THR A 253 -3.10 -16.67 10.29
CA THR A 253 -3.60 -15.36 9.87
C THR A 253 -5.02 -15.09 10.38
N GLY A 254 -5.93 -16.07 10.25
CA GLY A 254 -7.31 -15.93 10.74
C GLY A 254 -7.39 -15.75 12.26
N ARG A 255 -6.53 -16.44 13.02
CA ARG A 255 -6.44 -16.25 14.48
C ARG A 255 -5.92 -14.86 14.85
N ALA A 256 -4.90 -14.38 14.15
CA ALA A 256 -4.35 -13.05 14.38
C ALA A 256 -5.38 -11.96 14.05
N LEU A 257 -6.01 -12.03 12.88
CA LEU A 257 -7.02 -11.08 12.45
C LEU A 257 -8.25 -11.07 13.36
N ARG A 258 -8.73 -12.24 13.79
CA ARG A 258 -9.83 -12.35 14.79
C ARG A 258 -9.48 -11.63 16.09
N ARG A 259 -8.25 -11.83 16.63
CA ARG A 259 -7.82 -11.12 17.85
C ARG A 259 -7.82 -9.60 17.65
N ALA A 260 -7.31 -9.14 16.53
CA ALA A 260 -7.29 -7.71 16.22
C ALA A 260 -8.71 -7.13 16.05
N LEU A 261 -9.61 -7.82 15.34
CA LEU A 261 -11.01 -7.40 15.17
C LEU A 261 -11.79 -7.39 16.49
N LEU A 262 -11.45 -8.27 17.43
CA LEU A 262 -12.08 -8.29 18.76
C LEU A 262 -11.80 -6.98 19.53
N LEU A 263 -10.66 -6.35 19.35
CA LEU A 263 -10.33 -5.04 19.95
C LEU A 263 -11.27 -3.92 19.44
N HIS A 264 -11.90 -4.12 18.28
CA HIS A 264 -12.90 -3.23 17.69
C HIS A 264 -14.35 -3.71 17.94
N GLY A 265 -14.57 -4.63 18.87
CA GLY A 265 -15.90 -5.16 19.20
C GLY A 265 -16.48 -6.13 18.18
N LYS A 266 -15.70 -6.55 17.15
CA LYS A 266 -16.18 -7.44 16.08
C LYS A 266 -15.87 -8.90 16.42
N ARG A 267 -16.90 -9.78 16.36
CA ARG A 267 -16.81 -11.21 16.73
C ARG A 267 -17.25 -12.09 15.57
N PRO A 268 -16.61 -13.25 15.34
CA PRO A 268 -17.14 -14.20 14.36
C PRO A 268 -18.45 -14.80 14.88
N ALA A 269 -19.52 -14.73 14.09
CA ALA A 269 -20.74 -15.50 14.31
C ALA A 269 -20.53 -16.95 13.89
N PHE A 270 -19.79 -17.16 12.80
CA PHE A 270 -19.44 -18.47 12.26
C PHE A 270 -17.98 -18.48 11.80
N ILE A 271 -17.38 -19.66 11.84
CA ILE A 271 -16.07 -19.92 11.24
C ILE A 271 -16.26 -20.95 10.13
N VAL A 272 -15.88 -20.62 8.90
CA VAL A 272 -15.91 -21.53 7.76
C VAL A 272 -14.58 -22.27 7.66
N GLU A 273 -14.63 -23.60 7.64
CA GLU A 273 -13.46 -24.49 7.55
C GLU A 273 -13.74 -25.68 6.64
N LEU A 274 -12.66 -26.20 6.03
CA LEU A 274 -12.69 -27.43 5.24
C LEU A 274 -12.27 -28.68 6.05
N HIS A 275 -11.60 -28.47 7.19
CA HIS A 275 -11.08 -29.57 7.97
C HIS A 275 -12.19 -30.29 8.74
N LEU A 276 -12.54 -31.50 8.30
CA LEU A 276 -13.64 -32.32 8.86
C LEU A 276 -13.60 -32.45 10.39
N GLY A 277 -12.41 -32.60 10.98
CA GLY A 277 -12.25 -32.70 12.43
C GLY A 277 -12.60 -31.42 13.22
N ARG A 278 -12.90 -30.32 12.57
CA ARG A 278 -13.34 -29.05 13.19
C ARG A 278 -14.82 -28.75 12.99
N LEU A 279 -15.46 -29.33 11.96
CA LEU A 279 -16.86 -29.12 11.67
C LEU A 279 -17.77 -29.48 12.84
N GLY A 280 -18.78 -28.65 13.10
CA GLY A 280 -19.71 -28.80 14.19
C GLY A 280 -19.16 -28.44 15.59
N LYS A 281 -17.87 -28.12 15.71
CA LYS A 281 -17.26 -27.65 16.97
C LYS A 281 -17.50 -26.17 17.19
N LEU A 282 -17.36 -25.74 18.43
CA LEU A 282 -17.32 -24.33 18.80
C LEU A 282 -15.86 -23.86 18.93
N ILE A 283 -15.51 -22.75 18.28
CA ILE A 283 -14.24 -22.08 18.45
C ILE A 283 -14.51 -20.66 18.95
N HIS A 284 -14.11 -20.36 20.18
CA HIS A 284 -14.40 -19.09 20.86
C HIS A 284 -15.90 -18.71 20.83
N GLY A 285 -16.78 -19.70 20.98
CA GLY A 285 -18.23 -19.52 20.94
C GLY A 285 -18.85 -19.46 19.53
N ALA A 286 -18.06 -19.42 18.47
CA ALA A 286 -18.54 -19.45 17.10
C ALA A 286 -18.61 -20.89 16.57
N PRO A 287 -19.76 -21.34 16.04
CA PRO A 287 -19.88 -22.64 15.37
C PRO A 287 -18.98 -22.70 14.13
N VAL A 288 -18.33 -23.86 13.95
CA VAL A 288 -17.57 -24.15 12.73
C VAL A 288 -18.49 -24.84 11.72
N ILE A 289 -18.66 -24.22 10.57
CA ILE A 289 -19.54 -24.68 9.49
C ILE A 289 -18.74 -25.00 8.22
N SER A 290 -19.30 -25.81 7.35
CA SER A 290 -18.76 -26.02 6.01
C SER A 290 -19.17 -24.90 5.04
N PRO A 291 -18.48 -24.71 3.91
CA PRO A 291 -18.84 -23.70 2.91
C PRO A 291 -20.27 -23.81 2.39
N GLU A 292 -20.78 -25.02 2.26
CA GLU A 292 -22.13 -25.30 1.74
C GLU A 292 -23.25 -24.75 2.63
N ASN A 293 -22.96 -24.54 3.93
CA ASN A 293 -23.92 -23.96 4.88
C ASN A 293 -23.95 -22.42 4.81
N LEU A 294 -22.98 -21.79 4.15
CA LEU A 294 -22.84 -20.34 4.12
C LEU A 294 -24.04 -19.59 3.51
N PRO A 295 -24.70 -20.08 2.43
CA PRO A 295 -25.88 -19.42 1.87
C PRO A 295 -27.04 -19.23 2.85
N SER A 296 -27.13 -20.05 3.92
CA SER A 296 -28.14 -19.92 4.98
C SER A 296 -27.86 -18.75 5.94
N HIS A 297 -26.68 -18.13 5.84
CA HIS A 297 -26.23 -17.02 6.70
C HIS A 297 -26.02 -15.73 5.92
N ARG A 298 -26.82 -15.51 4.84
CA ARG A 298 -26.80 -14.26 4.07
C ARG A 298 -27.10 -13.06 4.96
N GLY A 299 -26.44 -11.94 4.66
CA GLY A 299 -26.56 -10.70 5.42
C GLY A 299 -25.46 -10.50 6.46
N LEU A 300 -24.64 -11.51 6.78
CA LEU A 300 -23.42 -11.32 7.54
C LEU A 300 -22.24 -11.04 6.59
N PRO A 301 -21.43 -10.01 6.87
CA PRO A 301 -20.22 -9.77 6.11
C PRO A 301 -19.20 -10.89 6.30
N ILE A 302 -18.47 -11.24 5.25
CA ILE A 302 -17.51 -12.35 5.26
C ILE A 302 -16.09 -11.81 5.15
N VAL A 303 -15.20 -12.26 6.05
CA VAL A 303 -13.77 -11.96 5.99
C VAL A 303 -13.02 -13.25 5.69
N VAL A 304 -12.40 -13.32 4.52
CA VAL A 304 -11.61 -14.46 4.08
C VAL A 304 -10.17 -14.29 4.54
N SER A 305 -9.68 -15.17 5.40
CA SER A 305 -8.35 -15.11 6.01
C SER A 305 -7.45 -16.30 5.65
N VAL A 306 -7.65 -16.85 4.45
CA VAL A 306 -6.85 -17.97 3.93
C VAL A 306 -5.72 -17.43 3.07
N ALA A 307 -4.49 -17.66 3.51
CA ALA A 307 -3.29 -17.22 2.80
C ALA A 307 -3.05 -18.01 1.52
N GLY A 308 -2.40 -17.35 0.54
CA GLY A 308 -2.01 -17.96 -0.71
C GLY A 308 -2.90 -17.56 -1.89
N ARG A 309 -2.27 -17.34 -3.05
CA ARG A 309 -2.96 -16.86 -4.25
C ARG A 309 -4.00 -17.86 -4.76
N GLU A 310 -3.64 -19.12 -4.84
CA GLU A 310 -4.52 -20.17 -5.38
C GLU A 310 -5.72 -20.46 -4.47
N PRO A 311 -5.55 -20.68 -3.15
CA PRO A 311 -6.69 -20.81 -2.23
C PRO A 311 -7.62 -19.59 -2.29
N ARG A 312 -7.09 -18.35 -2.31
CA ARG A 312 -7.92 -17.14 -2.45
C ARG A 312 -8.75 -17.14 -3.74
N ARG A 313 -8.14 -17.53 -4.88
CA ARG A 313 -8.83 -17.61 -6.15
C ARG A 313 -10.00 -18.60 -6.11
N GLN A 314 -9.77 -19.78 -5.51
CA GLN A 314 -10.80 -20.81 -5.34
C GLN A 314 -11.95 -20.32 -4.44
N ILE A 315 -11.63 -19.67 -3.33
CA ILE A 315 -12.65 -19.13 -2.41
C ILE A 315 -13.45 -18.01 -3.08
N ARG A 316 -12.81 -17.10 -3.84
CA ARG A 316 -13.50 -16.07 -4.61
C ARG A 316 -14.48 -16.67 -5.61
N ALA A 317 -14.06 -17.72 -6.34
CA ALA A 317 -14.93 -18.43 -7.28
C ALA A 317 -16.12 -19.07 -6.56
N ALA A 318 -15.87 -19.82 -5.48
CA ALA A 318 -16.93 -20.46 -4.70
C ALA A 318 -17.94 -19.45 -4.11
N LEU A 319 -17.47 -18.32 -3.56
CA LEU A 319 -18.34 -17.27 -3.06
C LEU A 319 -19.16 -16.63 -4.18
N GLY A 320 -18.56 -16.39 -5.35
CA GLY A 320 -19.26 -15.89 -6.52
C GLY A 320 -20.34 -16.85 -7.02
N GLU A 321 -20.07 -18.17 -7.10
CA GLU A 321 -21.04 -19.21 -7.43
C GLU A 321 -22.21 -19.28 -6.44
N MET A 322 -21.94 -19.00 -5.16
CA MET A 322 -22.97 -18.88 -4.11
C MET A 322 -23.73 -17.54 -4.19
N GLY A 323 -23.37 -16.61 -5.09
CA GLY A 323 -24.01 -15.31 -5.27
C GLY A 323 -23.60 -14.25 -4.24
N PHE A 324 -22.39 -14.31 -3.69
CA PHE A 324 -21.79 -13.24 -2.89
C PHE A 324 -20.90 -12.36 -3.77
N ASP A 325 -20.98 -11.04 -3.57
CA ASP A 325 -20.18 -10.06 -4.31
C ASP A 325 -18.98 -9.59 -3.46
N GLU A 326 -17.77 -9.67 -4.05
CA GLU A 326 -16.58 -9.13 -3.42
C GLU A 326 -16.68 -7.61 -3.27
N LEU A 327 -16.19 -7.07 -2.18
CA LEU A 327 -16.27 -5.67 -1.72
C LEU A 327 -17.64 -5.25 -1.16
N ARG A 328 -18.71 -5.99 -1.42
CA ARG A 328 -20.03 -5.74 -0.83
C ARG A 328 -20.33 -6.73 0.29
N ASP A 329 -20.21 -8.00 0.01
CA ASP A 329 -20.57 -9.09 0.92
C ASP A 329 -19.34 -9.71 1.58
N PHE A 330 -18.19 -9.69 0.89
CA PHE A 330 -16.95 -10.24 1.41
C PHE A 330 -15.70 -9.48 0.96
N VAL A 331 -14.61 -9.67 1.69
CA VAL A 331 -13.24 -9.29 1.29
C VAL A 331 -12.26 -10.40 1.61
N CYS A 332 -11.18 -10.49 0.81
CA CYS A 332 -10.01 -11.30 1.14
C CYS A 332 -9.04 -10.48 1.98
N ALA A 333 -8.58 -11.05 3.11
CA ALA A 333 -7.73 -10.38 4.10
C ALA A 333 -6.47 -11.19 4.48
N ALA A 334 -6.03 -12.09 3.57
CA ALA A 334 -4.78 -12.85 3.70
C ALA A 334 -4.25 -13.35 2.35
#